data_87a399eb32a25ec73478418ad1195ec6
#
_entry.id   87a399eb32a25ec73478418ad1195ec6
#
_cell.length_a   1.000
_cell.length_b   1.000
_cell.length_c   1.000
_cell.angle_alpha   90.00
_cell.angle_beta   90.00
_cell.angle_gamma   90.00
#
_symmetry.space_group_name_H-M   'P 1'
#
loop_
_entity.id
_entity.type
_entity.pdbx_description
1 polymer ?
#
loop_
_entity_poly.entity_id
_entity_poly.type
_entity_poly.pdbx_seq_one_letter_code
_entity_poly.pdbx_strand_id
1 'polypeptide(L)'
;MSLVCAIALIFTLFPQIEAKALEHTQTAPLYIYSKDCPEEYMEYALNTVGDFLGSSEYNDITDPWIGTPFTFANPESNIYYFPIYDNGKIAYTFRVYKTYTGDITGILSEALVNDLNEFSAQTNAENPLKIYCKDDDSIIFSKEDSPSSLSFENSANQSEAGMDGSFVVIECKMEDKIEKTVRPRGGDSYINLFPNINYIDVQSGDNYWCVGYVAAAILNYTKIDVTITPKEFMKLYGITDPKKGTYLRNLYYYLIADYVKGTGKFSSSALSFLDMAIEIEEGRPVAISMRNIKNTSTEEGVGNHAVVVRGLDSYRAHFSIWNPWYRFYESIVTLDSYTPAISSTREYSYSRDGRTVYGIKNLA
;
A
#
# COMPACT_ATOMS: atom_id res chain seq x y z
N MET A 1 3.52 -18.88 -73.07
CA MET A 1 4.58 -18.54 -72.09
C MET A 1 3.98 -17.55 -71.09
N SER A 2 3.63 -17.85 -70.14
CA SER A 2 3.68 -18.62 -68.93
C SER A 2 3.51 -17.61 -67.75
N LEU A 3 2.29 -17.60 -67.24
CA LEU A 3 1.84 -16.75 -66.10
C LEU A 3 2.45 -17.23 -64.77
N VAL A 4 3.36 -18.22 -64.79
CA VAL A 4 3.90 -18.90 -63.61
C VAL A 4 5.17 -18.21 -63.07
N CYS A 5 5.84 -17.36 -63.86
CA CYS A 5 7.06 -16.67 -63.38
C CYS A 5 6.85 -15.35 -62.66
N ALA A 6 5.62 -14.83 -62.61
CA ALA A 6 5.36 -13.56 -61.91
C ALA A 6 5.02 -13.71 -60.41
N ILE A 7 4.66 -14.92 -59.98
CA ILE A 7 4.29 -15.16 -58.56
C ILE A 7 5.50 -15.50 -57.67
N ALA A 8 6.61 -15.98 -58.28
CA ALA A 8 7.81 -16.32 -57.50
C ALA A 8 8.68 -15.11 -57.05
N LEU A 9 8.45 -13.94 -57.62
CA LEU A 9 9.26 -12.75 -57.33
C LEU A 9 8.65 -11.81 -56.25
N ILE A 10 7.44 -12.08 -55.81
CA ILE A 10 6.78 -11.25 -54.79
C ILE A 10 7.13 -11.73 -53.36
N PHE A 11 7.56 -12.98 -53.18
CA PHE A 11 7.91 -13.53 -51.86
C PHE A 11 9.35 -13.23 -51.38
N THR A 12 10.20 -12.61 -52.19
CA THR A 12 11.59 -12.34 -51.83
C THR A 12 11.85 -10.86 -51.44
N LEU A 13 10.81 -10.03 -51.38
CA LEU A 13 10.94 -8.60 -51.02
C LEU A 13 10.27 -8.20 -49.70
N PHE A 14 9.76 -9.15 -48.93
CA PHE A 14 9.47 -8.85 -47.54
C PHE A 14 10.78 -9.02 -46.77
N PRO A 15 11.37 -7.96 -46.21
CA PRO A 15 12.40 -8.14 -45.22
C PRO A 15 11.76 -8.99 -44.12
N GLN A 16 12.41 -10.10 -43.81
CA GLN A 16 12.13 -10.79 -42.54
C GLN A 16 12.35 -9.71 -41.48
N ILE A 17 11.24 -9.17 -41.00
CA ILE A 17 11.23 -8.49 -39.71
C ILE A 17 11.50 -9.64 -38.75
N GLU A 18 12.80 -9.88 -38.50
CA GLU A 18 13.17 -10.58 -37.28
C GLU A 18 12.47 -9.79 -36.18
N ALA A 19 11.43 -10.40 -35.64
CA ALA A 19 10.93 -10.00 -34.34
C ALA A 19 12.13 -10.16 -33.41
N LYS A 20 12.95 -9.11 -33.27
CA LYS A 20 13.80 -8.98 -32.11
C LYS A 20 12.83 -9.12 -30.96
N ALA A 21 12.82 -10.30 -30.34
CA ALA A 21 12.34 -10.44 -28.99
C ALA A 21 12.98 -9.25 -28.27
N LEU A 22 12.16 -8.29 -27.81
CA LEU A 22 12.61 -7.29 -26.87
C LEU A 22 13.17 -8.14 -25.73
N GLU A 23 14.48 -8.31 -25.68
CA GLU A 23 15.13 -8.76 -24.46
C GLU A 23 14.70 -7.71 -23.43
N HIS A 24 13.72 -8.08 -22.62
CA HIS A 24 13.41 -7.32 -21.42
C HIS A 24 14.71 -7.25 -20.64
N THR A 25 15.37 -6.10 -20.70
CA THR A 25 16.58 -5.86 -19.92
C THR A 25 16.13 -5.86 -18.45
N GLN A 26 16.14 -7.06 -17.89
CA GLN A 26 15.93 -7.25 -16.47
C GLN A 26 16.97 -6.38 -15.76
N THR A 27 16.54 -5.53 -14.87
CA THR A 27 17.41 -4.94 -13.85
C THR A 27 18.17 -6.04 -13.17
N ALA A 28 19.36 -5.75 -12.70
CA ALA A 28 20.20 -6.74 -12.01
C ALA A 28 19.37 -7.55 -11.02
N PRO A 29 19.60 -8.87 -10.91
CA PRO A 29 18.80 -9.74 -10.05
C PRO A 29 18.89 -9.28 -8.58
N LEU A 30 17.76 -9.32 -7.89
CA LEU A 30 17.66 -9.03 -6.47
C LEU A 30 17.66 -10.34 -5.68
N TYR A 31 18.67 -10.53 -4.84
CA TYR A 31 18.74 -11.71 -3.97
C TYR A 31 18.28 -11.35 -2.56
N ILE A 32 17.31 -12.11 -2.03
CA ILE A 32 16.72 -11.89 -0.70
C ILE A 32 16.80 -13.18 0.13
N TYR A 33 17.07 -13.03 1.40
CA TYR A 33 16.97 -14.10 2.38
C TYR A 33 15.52 -14.21 2.86
N SER A 34 14.83 -15.32 2.52
CA SER A 34 13.39 -15.48 2.66
C SER A 34 12.98 -16.93 2.94
N LYS A 35 11.73 -17.13 3.31
CA LYS A 35 11.08 -18.45 3.36
C LYS A 35 10.34 -18.72 2.05
N ASP A 36 10.12 -20.00 1.79
CA ASP A 36 9.23 -20.43 0.71
C ASP A 36 7.81 -19.88 0.93
N CYS A 37 7.20 -19.43 -0.15
CA CYS A 37 5.82 -18.95 -0.13
C CYS A 37 4.86 -20.11 -0.18
N PRO A 38 3.86 -20.21 0.73
CA PRO A 38 2.82 -21.21 0.66
C PRO A 38 2.01 -21.10 -0.64
N GLU A 39 1.63 -22.23 -1.21
CA GLU A 39 0.89 -22.31 -2.47
C GLU A 39 -0.40 -21.47 -2.46
N GLU A 40 -1.14 -21.51 -1.36
CA GLU A 40 -2.38 -20.72 -1.22
C GLU A 40 -2.20 -19.20 -1.38
N TYR A 41 -1.03 -18.64 -0.98
CA TYR A 41 -0.72 -17.23 -1.17
C TYR A 41 -0.32 -16.94 -2.62
N MET A 42 0.42 -17.86 -3.23
CA MET A 42 0.80 -17.78 -4.64
C MET A 42 -0.44 -17.79 -5.53
N GLU A 43 -1.34 -18.76 -5.33
CA GLU A 43 -2.59 -18.85 -6.07
C GLU A 43 -3.45 -17.58 -5.91
N TYR A 44 -3.56 -17.07 -4.68
CA TYR A 44 -4.29 -15.83 -4.43
C TYR A 44 -3.65 -14.66 -5.21
N ALA A 45 -2.33 -14.48 -5.13
CA ALA A 45 -1.63 -13.41 -5.80
C ALA A 45 -1.85 -13.45 -7.32
N LEU A 46 -1.63 -14.61 -7.94
CA LEU A 46 -1.78 -14.79 -9.39
C LEU A 46 -3.22 -14.54 -9.87
N ASN A 47 -4.20 -14.96 -9.09
CA ASN A 47 -5.61 -14.81 -9.45
C ASN A 47 -6.17 -13.40 -9.24
N THR A 48 -5.54 -12.57 -8.39
CA THR A 48 -6.14 -11.29 -7.97
C THR A 48 -5.35 -10.05 -8.36
N VAL A 49 -4.04 -10.14 -8.51
CA VAL A 49 -3.19 -8.96 -8.81
C VAL A 49 -3.59 -8.24 -10.10
N GLY A 50 -4.04 -8.99 -11.11
CA GLY A 50 -4.54 -8.42 -12.37
C GLY A 50 -5.78 -7.54 -12.18
N ASP A 51 -6.63 -7.84 -11.22
CA ASP A 51 -7.79 -7.03 -10.87
C ASP A 51 -7.38 -5.70 -10.23
N PHE A 52 -6.34 -5.69 -9.37
CA PHE A 52 -5.81 -4.45 -8.81
C PHE A 52 -5.22 -3.56 -9.91
N LEU A 53 -4.34 -4.11 -10.75
CA LEU A 53 -3.68 -3.39 -11.83
C LEU A 53 -4.62 -2.96 -12.96
N GLY A 54 -5.79 -3.57 -13.07
CA GLY A 54 -6.80 -3.21 -14.05
C GLY A 54 -7.54 -1.91 -13.74
N SER A 55 -7.33 -1.29 -12.57
CA SER A 55 -7.92 0.00 -12.24
C SER A 55 -7.24 1.14 -13.01
N SER A 56 -7.95 2.26 -13.19
CA SER A 56 -7.41 3.41 -13.91
C SER A 56 -6.24 4.10 -13.19
N GLU A 57 -6.06 3.83 -11.92
CA GLU A 57 -4.92 4.33 -11.12
C GLU A 57 -3.58 3.80 -11.65
N TYR A 58 -3.59 2.59 -12.22
CA TYR A 58 -2.40 1.89 -12.70
C TYR A 58 -2.33 1.81 -14.23
N ASN A 59 -2.90 2.80 -14.93
CA ASN A 59 -2.88 2.84 -16.40
C ASN A 59 -1.49 3.05 -16.99
N ASP A 60 -0.57 3.62 -16.22
CA ASP A 60 0.82 3.82 -16.59
C ASP A 60 1.64 2.52 -16.61
N ILE A 61 1.17 1.48 -15.94
CA ILE A 61 1.78 0.15 -16.00
C ILE A 61 1.43 -0.52 -17.33
N THR A 62 2.41 -0.80 -18.15
CA THR A 62 2.19 -1.24 -19.53
C THR A 62 2.49 -2.71 -19.80
N ASP A 63 3.47 -3.27 -19.11
CA ASP A 63 3.91 -4.66 -19.28
C ASP A 63 4.20 -5.30 -17.90
N PRO A 64 3.14 -5.53 -17.07
CA PRO A 64 3.32 -6.00 -15.71
C PRO A 64 3.68 -7.48 -15.64
N TRP A 65 4.64 -7.78 -14.76
CA TRP A 65 5.05 -9.12 -14.39
C TRP A 65 5.03 -9.28 -12.88
N ILE A 66 4.57 -10.41 -12.39
CA ILE A 66 4.71 -10.78 -10.98
C ILE A 66 6.06 -11.47 -10.79
N GLY A 67 6.75 -11.13 -9.71
CA GLY A 67 8.03 -11.72 -9.39
C GLY A 67 7.96 -12.74 -8.27
N THR A 68 9.09 -13.43 -8.07
CA THR A 68 9.30 -14.37 -6.97
C THR A 68 8.96 -13.70 -5.64
N PRO A 69 8.04 -14.25 -4.84
CA PRO A 69 7.64 -13.66 -3.56
C PRO A 69 8.72 -13.81 -2.50
N PHE A 70 8.74 -12.86 -1.57
CA PHE A 70 9.60 -12.91 -0.39
C PHE A 70 8.83 -12.52 0.87
N THR A 71 9.39 -12.86 2.02
CA THR A 71 8.93 -12.41 3.33
C THR A 71 10.07 -11.79 4.12
N PHE A 72 9.76 -11.04 5.15
CA PHE A 72 10.78 -10.52 6.05
C PHE A 72 11.44 -11.65 6.85
N ALA A 73 12.70 -11.45 7.21
CA ALA A 73 13.50 -12.41 7.99
C ALA A 73 13.06 -12.48 9.47
N ASN A 74 11.76 -12.43 9.71
CA ASN A 74 11.13 -12.58 11.00
C ASN A 74 10.49 -13.98 11.09
N PRO A 75 10.84 -14.84 12.05
CA PRO A 75 10.37 -16.24 12.11
C PRO A 75 8.85 -16.42 12.06
N GLU A 76 8.11 -15.50 12.67
CA GLU A 76 6.65 -15.56 12.77
C GLU A 76 5.93 -14.86 11.60
N SER A 77 6.68 -14.30 10.64
CA SER A 77 6.06 -13.61 9.50
C SER A 77 5.29 -14.60 8.62
N ASN A 78 3.99 -14.34 8.45
CA ASN A 78 3.10 -15.01 7.50
C ASN A 78 2.60 -14.00 6.46
N ILE A 79 3.45 -13.07 6.09
CA ILE A 79 3.17 -12.00 5.15
C ILE A 79 4.17 -12.15 4.01
N TYR A 80 3.68 -12.19 2.79
CA TYR A 80 4.50 -12.33 1.60
C TYR A 80 4.32 -11.13 0.68
N TYR A 81 5.43 -10.68 0.12
CA TYR A 81 5.51 -9.55 -0.81
C TYR A 81 5.87 -10.09 -2.18
N PHE A 82 5.05 -9.79 -3.15
CA PHE A 82 5.26 -10.11 -4.56
C PHE A 82 5.69 -8.84 -5.28
N PRO A 83 6.95 -8.74 -5.75
CA PRO A 83 7.37 -7.62 -6.57
C PRO A 83 6.56 -7.60 -7.88
N ILE A 84 6.03 -6.45 -8.23
CA ILE A 84 5.35 -6.24 -9.51
C ILE A 84 6.28 -5.41 -10.38
N TYR A 85 6.77 -6.03 -11.43
CA TYR A 85 7.67 -5.40 -12.38
C TYR A 85 6.89 -4.74 -13.51
N ASP A 86 7.37 -3.60 -13.97
CA ASP A 86 7.02 -2.99 -15.24
C ASP A 86 8.29 -2.50 -15.93
N ASN A 87 8.44 -2.82 -17.21
CA ASN A 87 9.65 -2.48 -17.97
C ASN A 87 10.97 -2.87 -17.27
N GLY A 88 10.99 -4.03 -16.62
CA GLY A 88 12.16 -4.60 -15.94
C GLY A 88 12.51 -3.99 -14.57
N LYS A 89 11.73 -3.06 -14.05
CA LYS A 89 11.88 -2.46 -12.71
C LYS A 89 10.70 -2.82 -11.83
N ILE A 90 10.95 -2.90 -10.53
CA ILE A 90 9.87 -3.04 -9.55
C ILE A 90 9.09 -1.72 -9.51
N ALA A 91 7.81 -1.77 -9.89
CA ALA A 91 6.89 -0.63 -9.90
C ALA A 91 6.00 -0.62 -8.66
N TYR A 92 5.58 -1.79 -8.18
CA TYR A 92 4.74 -1.98 -7.00
C TYR A 92 5.18 -3.21 -6.23
N THR A 93 4.67 -3.35 -5.00
CA THR A 93 4.65 -4.61 -4.27
C THR A 93 3.21 -5.01 -4.00
N PHE A 94 2.90 -6.27 -4.26
CA PHE A 94 1.62 -6.86 -3.89
C PHE A 94 1.83 -7.70 -2.64
N ARG A 95 1.37 -7.19 -1.51
CA ARG A 95 1.49 -7.84 -0.22
C ARG A 95 0.29 -8.74 0.04
N VAL A 96 0.53 -10.01 0.34
CA VAL A 96 -0.51 -11.01 0.62
C VAL A 96 -0.35 -11.52 2.05
N TYR A 97 -1.44 -11.61 2.77
CA TYR A 97 -1.47 -12.06 4.16
C TYR A 97 -2.82 -12.67 4.55
N LYS A 98 -2.85 -13.44 5.64
CA LYS A 98 -4.12 -13.89 6.26
C LYS A 98 -4.64 -12.84 7.22
N THR A 99 -5.93 -12.54 7.09
CA THR A 99 -6.67 -11.70 8.04
C THR A 99 -6.79 -12.38 9.41
N TYR A 100 -7.31 -11.67 10.39
CA TYR A 100 -7.60 -12.27 11.69
C TYR A 100 -8.74 -13.33 11.65
N THR A 101 -9.59 -13.29 10.61
CA THR A 101 -10.61 -14.31 10.33
C THR A 101 -10.06 -15.53 9.62
N GLY A 102 -8.81 -15.48 9.16
CA GLY A 102 -8.14 -16.55 8.43
C GLY A 102 -8.25 -16.44 6.90
N ASP A 103 -9.01 -15.47 6.40
CA ASP A 103 -9.14 -15.22 4.96
C ASP A 103 -7.84 -14.64 4.39
N ILE A 104 -7.49 -15.01 3.15
CA ILE A 104 -6.35 -14.43 2.46
C ILE A 104 -6.81 -13.13 1.79
N THR A 105 -6.01 -12.07 1.92
CA THR A 105 -6.23 -10.78 1.29
C THR A 105 -4.93 -10.18 0.79
N GLY A 106 -5.02 -9.16 -0.06
CA GLY A 106 -3.87 -8.48 -0.64
C GLY A 106 -3.96 -6.95 -0.57
N ILE A 107 -2.80 -6.32 -0.64
CA ILE A 107 -2.63 -4.87 -0.74
C ILE A 107 -1.63 -4.59 -1.84
N LEU A 108 -2.01 -3.78 -2.83
CA LEU A 108 -1.10 -3.25 -3.83
C LEU A 108 -0.63 -1.86 -3.39
N SER A 109 0.68 -1.63 -3.36
CA SER A 109 1.25 -0.36 -2.91
C SER A 109 2.65 -0.13 -3.49
N GLU A 110 3.15 1.09 -3.33
CA GLU A 110 4.56 1.45 -3.63
C GLU A 110 5.51 1.11 -2.46
N ALA A 111 5.04 0.39 -1.46
CA ALA A 111 5.85 0.01 -0.32
C ALA A 111 7.10 -0.77 -0.77
N LEU A 112 8.26 -0.45 -0.19
CA LEU A 112 9.56 -1.07 -0.47
C LEU A 112 10.12 -0.86 -1.89
N VAL A 113 9.37 -0.29 -2.84
CA VAL A 113 9.76 -0.21 -4.25
C VAL A 113 11.11 0.47 -4.44
N ASN A 114 11.31 1.63 -3.80
CA ASN A 114 12.56 2.37 -3.93
C ASN A 114 13.75 1.59 -3.35
N ASP A 115 13.57 1.01 -2.15
CA ASP A 115 14.60 0.23 -1.47
C ASP A 115 14.97 -1.02 -2.28
N LEU A 116 13.98 -1.78 -2.74
CA LEU A 116 14.21 -2.99 -3.53
C LEU A 116 14.92 -2.68 -4.86
N ASN A 117 14.56 -1.61 -5.55
CA ASN A 117 15.24 -1.17 -6.76
C ASN A 117 16.66 -0.70 -6.48
N GLU A 118 16.92 -0.02 -5.36
CA GLU A 118 18.25 0.39 -4.97
C GLU A 118 19.15 -0.82 -4.67
N PHE A 119 18.64 -1.83 -3.97
CA PHE A 119 19.40 -3.02 -3.61
C PHE A 119 19.55 -4.03 -4.75
N SER A 120 18.74 -3.99 -5.81
CA SER A 120 18.79 -4.97 -6.89
C SER A 120 20.19 -5.10 -7.54
N ALA A 121 20.91 -3.99 -7.73
CA ALA A 121 22.26 -4.00 -8.28
C ALA A 121 23.36 -4.26 -7.24
N GLN A 122 22.99 -4.45 -5.97
CA GLN A 122 23.95 -4.52 -4.86
C GLN A 122 23.97 -5.87 -4.15
N THR A 123 23.11 -6.81 -4.55
CA THR A 123 22.96 -8.13 -3.93
C THR A 123 23.41 -9.24 -4.87
N ASN A 124 23.79 -10.39 -4.31
CA ASN A 124 24.08 -11.63 -5.03
C ASN A 124 23.78 -12.82 -4.11
N ALA A 125 23.95 -14.05 -4.61
CA ALA A 125 23.66 -15.26 -3.84
C ALA A 125 24.48 -15.42 -2.55
N GLU A 126 25.70 -14.86 -2.53
CA GLU A 126 26.61 -14.89 -1.37
C GLU A 126 26.31 -13.75 -0.37
N ASN A 127 25.67 -12.69 -0.86
CA ASN A 127 25.38 -11.45 -0.10
C ASN A 127 23.92 -11.00 -0.33
N PRO A 128 22.95 -11.80 0.10
CA PRO A 128 21.54 -11.50 -0.09
C PRO A 128 21.09 -10.34 0.82
N LEU A 129 20.04 -9.66 0.41
CA LEU A 129 19.35 -8.68 1.24
C LEU A 129 18.57 -9.40 2.34
N LYS A 130 18.75 -8.99 3.57
CA LYS A 130 17.93 -9.40 4.71
C LYS A 130 17.05 -8.22 5.10
N ILE A 131 15.75 -8.44 5.13
CA ILE A 131 14.76 -7.42 5.48
C ILE A 131 14.14 -7.81 6.81
N TYR A 132 14.28 -6.95 7.80
CA TYR A 132 13.71 -7.14 9.13
C TYR A 132 12.73 -6.02 9.44
N CYS A 133 11.74 -6.32 10.26
CA CYS A 133 10.93 -5.31 10.89
C CYS A 133 11.23 -5.28 12.39
N LYS A 134 11.46 -4.11 12.92
CA LYS A 134 11.59 -3.88 14.35
C LYS A 134 10.24 -3.76 15.04
N ASP A 135 10.26 -3.80 16.37
CA ASP A 135 9.07 -3.65 17.23
C ASP A 135 8.36 -2.29 17.03
N ASP A 136 9.09 -1.28 16.51
CA ASP A 136 8.56 0.05 16.18
C ASP A 136 8.07 0.18 14.72
N ASP A 137 7.92 -0.96 14.00
CA ASP A 137 7.60 -1.05 12.56
C ASP A 137 8.64 -0.42 11.61
N SER A 138 9.80 -0.02 12.11
CA SER A 138 10.86 0.41 11.21
C SER A 138 11.43 -0.81 10.46
N ILE A 139 11.64 -0.63 9.15
CA ILE A 139 12.25 -1.66 8.30
C ILE A 139 13.76 -1.45 8.26
N ILE A 140 14.48 -2.54 8.44
CA ILE A 140 15.93 -2.57 8.34
C ILE A 140 16.31 -3.44 7.16
N PHE A 141 17.16 -2.90 6.31
CA PHE A 141 17.81 -3.61 5.22
C PHE A 141 19.27 -3.89 5.61
N SER A 142 19.69 -5.14 5.58
CA SER A 142 21.06 -5.56 5.92
C SER A 142 21.60 -6.52 4.87
N LYS A 143 22.89 -6.38 4.57
CA LYS A 143 23.67 -7.31 3.72
C LYS A 143 24.66 -8.13 4.56
N GLU A 144 24.83 -7.82 5.83
CA GLU A 144 25.83 -8.47 6.70
C GLU A 144 25.28 -9.72 7.37
N ASP A 145 26.16 -10.72 7.56
CA ASP A 145 25.83 -11.99 8.20
C ASP A 145 25.56 -11.92 9.70
N SER A 146 25.80 -10.75 10.31
CA SER A 146 25.64 -10.58 11.76
C SER A 146 24.75 -9.40 12.08
N PRO A 147 23.69 -9.60 12.87
CA PRO A 147 22.97 -8.52 13.53
C PRO A 147 23.79 -7.82 14.63
N SER A 148 25.06 -8.17 14.78
CA SER A 148 25.95 -7.67 15.84
C SER A 148 26.38 -6.21 15.72
N SER A 149 26.16 -5.54 14.58
CA SER A 149 26.42 -4.10 14.45
C SER A 149 25.20 -3.23 14.74
N LEU A 150 24.00 -3.83 14.79
CA LEU A 150 22.81 -3.17 15.28
C LEU A 150 22.73 -3.48 16.77
N SER A 151 23.20 -2.55 17.59
CA SER A 151 23.10 -2.66 19.04
C SER A 151 21.64 -2.80 19.48
N PHE A 152 21.17 -4.05 19.54
CA PHE A 152 20.01 -4.42 20.33
C PHE A 152 20.42 -4.32 21.81
N GLU A 153 20.61 -3.09 22.28
CA GLU A 153 20.69 -2.86 23.71
C GLU A 153 19.28 -3.12 24.29
N ASN A 154 19.22 -4.21 25.05
CA ASN A 154 18.12 -4.62 25.92
C ASN A 154 16.96 -5.44 25.34
N SER A 155 17.26 -6.62 24.83
CA SER A 155 16.39 -7.79 25.07
C SER A 155 17.25 -8.96 25.49
N ALA A 156 17.70 -8.91 26.73
CA ALA A 156 18.53 -9.97 27.33
C ALA A 156 17.73 -11.25 27.60
N ASN A 157 17.05 -11.83 26.64
CA ASN A 157 16.46 -13.18 26.69
C ASN A 157 15.90 -13.67 25.35
N GLN A 158 16.19 -13.04 24.22
CA GLN A 158 16.07 -13.80 22.99
C GLN A 158 17.39 -14.56 22.81
N SER A 159 17.40 -15.80 23.39
CA SER A 159 18.31 -16.83 22.97
C SER A 159 18.46 -16.74 21.44
N GLU A 160 19.66 -17.05 20.94
CA GLU A 160 19.89 -17.54 19.58
C GLU A 160 18.93 -18.74 19.35
N ALA A 161 17.64 -18.44 19.25
CA ALA A 161 16.63 -19.34 18.73
C ALA A 161 17.07 -19.53 17.30
N GLY A 162 17.75 -20.65 17.07
CA GLY A 162 18.40 -21.01 15.85
C GLY A 162 17.50 -20.62 14.71
N MET A 163 18.05 -19.89 13.72
CA MET A 163 17.36 -19.62 12.48
C MET A 163 16.81 -20.97 12.03
N ASP A 164 15.50 -21.14 12.16
CA ASP A 164 14.84 -22.34 11.72
C ASP A 164 15.26 -22.53 10.28
N GLY A 165 15.73 -23.74 9.90
CA GLY A 165 16.29 -24.05 8.59
C GLY A 165 15.33 -23.86 7.40
N SER A 166 14.27 -23.10 7.60
CA SER A 166 13.26 -22.73 6.60
C SER A 166 13.62 -21.49 5.75
N PHE A 167 14.66 -20.71 6.14
CA PHE A 167 15.07 -19.54 5.35
C PHE A 167 16.14 -19.91 4.34
N VAL A 168 15.96 -19.48 3.11
CA VAL A 168 16.87 -19.70 1.98
C VAL A 168 17.14 -18.40 1.22
N VAL A 169 18.19 -18.38 0.43
CA VAL A 169 18.43 -17.28 -0.50
C VAL A 169 17.59 -17.50 -1.74
N ILE A 170 16.72 -16.57 -2.04
CA ILE A 170 15.91 -16.58 -3.26
C ILE A 170 16.39 -15.48 -4.21
N GLU A 171 16.33 -15.76 -5.51
CA GLU A 171 16.49 -14.77 -6.56
C GLU A 171 15.11 -14.22 -6.91
N CYS A 172 14.86 -12.95 -6.57
CA CYS A 172 13.63 -12.27 -6.97
C CYS A 172 13.75 -11.86 -8.45
N LYS A 173 13.08 -12.59 -9.31
CA LYS A 173 13.04 -12.37 -10.76
C LYS A 173 11.59 -12.30 -11.24
N MET A 174 11.41 -11.80 -12.45
CA MET A 174 10.11 -11.87 -13.13
C MET A 174 9.75 -13.33 -13.41
N GLU A 175 8.58 -13.76 -12.95
CA GLU A 175 8.11 -15.15 -13.10
C GLU A 175 7.00 -15.21 -14.16
N ASP A 176 5.86 -14.61 -13.88
CA ASP A 176 4.69 -14.71 -14.72
C ASP A 176 4.22 -13.34 -15.20
N LYS A 177 3.80 -13.27 -16.46
CA LYS A 177 3.18 -12.08 -17.01
C LYS A 177 1.77 -11.90 -16.45
N ILE A 178 1.48 -10.69 -15.98
CA ILE A 178 0.16 -10.35 -15.45
C ILE A 178 -0.74 -9.89 -16.58
N GLU A 179 -1.87 -10.54 -16.76
CA GLU A 179 -2.93 -10.01 -17.57
C GLU A 179 -3.78 -9.06 -16.75
N LYS A 180 -3.72 -7.77 -17.07
CA LYS A 180 -4.61 -6.80 -16.45
C LYS A 180 -6.05 -7.13 -16.81
N THR A 181 -6.92 -7.22 -15.83
CA THR A 181 -8.34 -7.38 -16.06
C THR A 181 -8.93 -6.09 -16.57
N VAL A 182 -8.73 -5.79 -17.86
CA VAL A 182 -9.33 -4.63 -18.53
C VAL A 182 -10.80 -4.93 -18.75
N ARG A 183 -11.68 -4.17 -18.11
CA ARG A 183 -13.12 -4.32 -18.31
C ARG A 183 -13.68 -3.18 -19.14
N PRO A 184 -14.71 -3.42 -19.99
CA PRO A 184 -15.27 -2.39 -20.83
C PRO A 184 -15.76 -1.20 -20.00
N ARG A 185 -15.46 0.00 -20.48
CA ARG A 185 -15.97 1.25 -19.92
C ARG A 185 -17.49 1.28 -20.00
N GLY A 186 -18.14 0.84 -18.95
CA GLY A 186 -19.58 0.87 -18.79
C GLY A 186 -19.92 1.29 -17.38
N GLY A 187 -19.97 2.60 -17.12
CA GLY A 187 -20.66 3.16 -15.98
C GLY A 187 -19.97 3.12 -14.60
N ASP A 188 -18.94 2.32 -14.41
CA ASP A 188 -18.25 2.20 -13.13
C ASP A 188 -16.94 2.96 -13.18
N SER A 189 -16.90 4.06 -12.45
CA SER A 189 -15.73 4.94 -12.42
C SER A 189 -14.85 4.58 -11.22
N TYR A 190 -13.58 4.30 -11.49
CA TYR A 190 -12.56 4.46 -10.48
C TYR A 190 -12.31 5.95 -10.30
N ILE A 191 -12.55 6.45 -9.12
CA ILE A 191 -12.31 7.86 -8.79
C ILE A 191 -11.21 7.93 -7.76
N ASN A 192 -10.21 8.73 -8.06
CA ASN A 192 -9.07 9.00 -7.22
C ASN A 192 -9.02 10.49 -6.86
N LEU A 193 -9.08 10.79 -5.59
CA LEU A 193 -8.88 12.12 -5.02
C LEU A 193 -7.44 12.25 -4.54
N PHE A 194 -6.98 13.42 -4.17
CA PHE A 194 -5.62 13.70 -3.72
C PHE A 194 -4.53 13.32 -4.73
N PRO A 195 -4.41 14.03 -5.83
CA PRO A 195 -3.35 13.77 -6.79
C PRO A 195 -1.94 14.01 -6.24
N ASN A 196 -1.81 14.65 -5.06
CA ASN A 196 -0.52 14.99 -4.48
C ASN A 196 -0.58 15.15 -2.95
N ILE A 197 -0.21 14.11 -2.22
CA ILE A 197 -0.04 14.12 -0.75
C ILE A 197 1.40 14.46 -0.32
N ASN A 198 2.33 14.66 -1.26
CA ASN A 198 3.76 14.86 -0.97
C ASN A 198 4.07 16.15 -0.21
N TYR A 199 3.11 17.06 -0.11
CA TYR A 199 3.24 18.30 0.67
C TYR A 199 2.99 18.11 2.18
N ILE A 200 2.46 16.94 2.59
CA ILE A 200 2.24 16.63 3.99
C ILE A 200 3.31 15.65 4.45
N ASP A 201 3.98 15.97 5.56
CA ASP A 201 4.93 15.03 6.17
C ASP A 201 4.22 13.77 6.63
N VAL A 202 4.96 12.66 6.64
CA VAL A 202 4.45 11.40 7.18
C VAL A 202 4.51 11.41 8.71
N GLN A 203 3.56 10.73 9.31
CA GLN A 203 3.54 10.50 10.74
C GLN A 203 4.69 9.55 11.12
N SER A 204 5.54 9.95 12.05
CA SER A 204 6.59 9.07 12.60
C SER A 204 6.00 8.08 13.62
N GLY A 205 6.68 6.95 13.85
CA GLY A 205 6.22 5.90 14.75
C GLY A 205 5.91 6.36 16.19
N ASP A 206 6.67 7.35 16.69
CA ASP A 206 6.46 7.92 18.04
C ASP A 206 5.40 9.04 18.10
N ASN A 207 4.71 9.28 17.01
CA ASN A 207 3.75 10.36 16.88
C ASN A 207 2.33 9.80 16.72
N TYR A 208 1.42 10.09 17.66
CA TYR A 208 0.03 9.61 17.67
C TYR A 208 -0.96 10.63 17.05
N TRP A 209 -0.49 11.49 16.17
CA TRP A 209 -1.28 12.57 15.54
C TRP A 209 -1.96 12.16 14.24
N CYS A 210 -2.29 10.88 14.03
CA CYS A 210 -2.94 10.41 12.80
C CYS A 210 -4.16 11.26 12.39
N VAL A 211 -4.99 11.66 13.34
CA VAL A 211 -6.13 12.56 13.08
C VAL A 211 -5.67 13.94 12.60
N GLY A 212 -4.59 14.49 13.14
CA GLY A 212 -4.00 15.75 12.68
C GLY A 212 -3.53 15.68 11.24
N TYR A 213 -2.86 14.58 10.87
CA TYR A 213 -2.41 14.34 9.49
C TYR A 213 -3.58 14.17 8.52
N VAL A 214 -4.58 13.37 8.91
CA VAL A 214 -5.83 13.18 8.14
C VAL A 214 -6.56 14.51 7.95
N ALA A 215 -6.68 15.31 9.02
CA ALA A 215 -7.32 16.62 8.96
C ALA A 215 -6.57 17.56 8.02
N ALA A 216 -5.26 17.70 8.16
CA ALA A 216 -4.45 18.55 7.29
C ALA A 216 -4.58 18.14 5.82
N ALA A 217 -4.52 16.84 5.52
CA ALA A 217 -4.67 16.33 4.15
C ALA A 217 -6.01 16.71 3.54
N ILE A 218 -7.11 16.48 4.26
CA ILE A 218 -8.47 16.75 3.78
C ILE A 218 -8.71 18.25 3.63
N LEU A 219 -8.34 19.06 4.63
CA LEU A 219 -8.58 20.50 4.64
C LEU A 219 -7.79 21.20 3.53
N ASN A 220 -6.56 20.78 3.29
CA ASN A 220 -5.77 21.25 2.16
C ASN A 220 -6.38 20.83 0.81
N TYR A 221 -6.75 19.58 0.64
CA TYR A 221 -7.35 19.09 -0.60
C TYR A 221 -8.66 19.82 -0.94
N THR A 222 -9.55 19.95 0.04
CA THR A 222 -10.85 20.63 -0.14
C THR A 222 -10.74 22.16 -0.18
N LYS A 223 -9.53 22.70 -0.01
CA LYS A 223 -9.25 24.15 0.05
C LYS A 223 -10.05 24.88 1.15
N ILE A 224 -10.47 24.18 2.18
CA ILE A 224 -11.10 24.79 3.37
C ILE A 224 -10.06 25.54 4.18
N ASP A 225 -8.89 24.92 4.40
CA ASP A 225 -7.73 25.56 4.99
C ASP A 225 -6.46 24.95 4.38
N VAL A 226 -5.81 25.71 3.50
CA VAL A 226 -4.61 25.27 2.77
C VAL A 226 -3.32 25.49 3.55
N THR A 227 -3.39 26.09 4.72
CA THR A 227 -2.21 26.45 5.55
C THR A 227 -2.06 25.54 6.76
N ILE A 228 -3.13 24.85 7.15
CA ILE A 228 -3.11 24.04 8.36
C ILE A 228 -2.15 22.86 8.26
N THR A 229 -1.29 22.74 9.25
CA THR A 229 -0.41 21.58 9.41
C THR A 229 -0.99 20.61 10.43
N PRO A 230 -0.54 19.33 10.46
CA PRO A 230 -0.94 18.39 11.51
C PRO A 230 -0.71 18.94 12.91
N LYS A 231 0.43 19.60 13.13
CA LYS A 231 0.79 20.20 14.42
C LYS A 231 -0.14 21.34 14.82
N GLU A 232 -0.50 22.21 13.89
CA GLU A 232 -1.42 23.32 14.15
C GLU A 232 -2.82 22.80 14.46
N PHE A 233 -3.30 21.82 13.70
CA PHE A 233 -4.59 21.17 13.99
C PHE A 233 -4.62 20.59 15.41
N MET A 234 -3.60 19.81 15.80
CA MET A 234 -3.53 19.21 17.13
C MET A 234 -3.47 20.26 18.22
N LYS A 235 -2.74 21.37 18.00
CA LYS A 235 -2.64 22.48 18.95
C LYS A 235 -3.98 23.18 19.22
N LEU A 236 -4.88 23.26 18.24
CA LEU A 236 -6.24 23.82 18.43
C LEU A 236 -7.02 23.06 19.51
N TYR A 237 -6.73 21.81 19.73
CA TYR A 237 -7.35 20.96 20.76
C TYR A 237 -6.48 20.80 22.01
N GLY A 238 -5.49 21.68 22.19
CA GLY A 238 -4.61 21.67 23.37
C GLY A 238 -3.58 20.54 23.40
N ILE A 239 -3.38 19.84 22.26
CA ILE A 239 -2.48 18.68 22.17
C ILE A 239 -1.16 19.15 21.57
N THR A 240 -0.13 19.20 22.42
CA THR A 240 1.24 19.57 22.03
C THR A 240 2.23 18.43 22.20
N ASP A 241 1.86 17.39 22.94
CA ASP A 241 2.65 16.19 23.16
C ASP A 241 2.40 15.20 21.99
N PRO A 242 3.41 14.83 21.20
CA PRO A 242 3.24 13.89 20.08
C PRO A 242 2.78 12.50 20.51
N LYS A 243 2.97 12.10 21.76
CA LYS A 243 2.47 10.83 22.31
C LYS A 243 1.00 10.85 22.72
N LYS A 244 0.30 11.96 22.47
CA LYS A 244 -1.14 12.11 22.74
C LYS A 244 -1.90 12.27 21.45
N GLY A 245 -2.84 11.37 21.18
CA GLY A 245 -3.76 11.44 20.05
C GLY A 245 -4.96 12.33 20.30
N THR A 246 -5.83 12.44 19.33
CA THR A 246 -7.12 13.12 19.42
C THR A 246 -8.22 12.31 18.74
N TYR A 247 -9.45 12.76 18.91
CA TYR A 247 -10.62 12.07 18.34
C TYR A 247 -10.91 12.52 16.92
N LEU A 248 -11.34 11.60 16.06
CA LEU A 248 -11.71 11.90 14.69
C LEU A 248 -12.85 12.96 14.60
N ARG A 249 -13.77 12.97 15.57
CA ARG A 249 -14.84 13.97 15.66
C ARG A 249 -14.33 15.42 15.78
N ASN A 250 -13.07 15.63 16.18
CA ASN A 250 -12.49 16.96 16.23
C ASN A 250 -12.31 17.58 14.84
N LEU A 251 -12.11 16.74 13.79
CA LEU A 251 -12.19 17.23 12.41
C LEU A 251 -13.60 17.76 12.08
N TYR A 252 -14.65 17.07 12.51
CA TYR A 252 -16.01 17.56 12.33
C TYR A 252 -16.26 18.87 13.09
N TYR A 253 -15.83 18.99 14.34
CA TYR A 253 -15.96 20.22 15.10
C TYR A 253 -15.21 21.40 14.47
N TYR A 254 -14.04 21.12 13.88
CA TYR A 254 -13.32 22.12 13.11
C TYR A 254 -14.13 22.61 11.91
N LEU A 255 -14.69 21.67 11.14
CA LEU A 255 -15.45 21.98 9.92
C LEU A 255 -16.71 22.84 10.17
N ILE A 256 -17.36 22.67 11.31
CA ILE A 256 -18.58 23.41 11.67
C ILE A 256 -18.33 24.66 12.51
N ALA A 257 -17.07 25.01 12.79
CA ALA A 257 -16.76 26.22 13.54
C ALA A 257 -17.07 27.47 12.70
N ASP A 258 -17.65 28.49 13.31
CA ASP A 258 -18.16 29.71 12.65
C ASP A 258 -17.10 30.45 11.81
N TYR A 259 -15.82 30.30 12.14
CA TYR A 259 -14.72 30.93 11.44
C TYR A 259 -14.20 30.10 10.23
N VAL A 260 -14.70 28.87 10.04
CA VAL A 260 -14.30 27.97 8.97
C VAL A 260 -15.35 27.99 7.87
N LYS A 261 -14.92 28.20 6.63
CA LYS A 261 -15.81 28.16 5.47
C LYS A 261 -15.95 26.75 4.92
N GLY A 262 -16.21 25.81 5.81
CA GLY A 262 -16.37 24.41 5.48
C GLY A 262 -17.63 23.80 6.07
N THR A 263 -17.96 22.61 5.63
CA THR A 263 -19.00 21.79 6.24
C THR A 263 -18.60 20.33 6.19
N GLY A 264 -19.24 19.54 7.04
CA GLY A 264 -19.05 18.10 7.10
C GLY A 264 -20.10 17.45 7.98
N LYS A 265 -20.10 16.15 8.03
CA LYS A 265 -20.96 15.33 8.88
C LYS A 265 -20.09 14.36 9.69
N PHE A 266 -20.55 14.00 10.86
CA PHE A 266 -19.95 12.95 11.69
C PHE A 266 -20.94 11.81 11.88
N SER A 267 -20.49 10.58 11.71
CA SER A 267 -21.23 9.38 12.05
C SER A 267 -20.46 8.56 13.08
N SER A 268 -21.15 7.99 14.03
CA SER A 268 -20.65 6.96 14.93
C SER A 268 -20.85 5.55 14.37
N SER A 269 -21.48 5.45 13.18
CA SER A 269 -21.68 4.21 12.44
C SER A 269 -20.84 4.22 11.16
N ALA A 270 -20.37 3.06 10.74
CA ALA A 270 -19.68 2.92 9.48
C ALA A 270 -20.59 3.31 8.31
N LEU A 271 -20.07 4.08 7.37
CA LEU A 271 -20.76 4.30 6.11
C LEU A 271 -20.81 3.00 5.31
N SER A 272 -21.90 2.80 4.59
CA SER A 272 -21.97 1.71 3.61
C SER A 272 -20.99 1.97 2.46
N PHE A 273 -20.67 0.92 1.70
CA PHE A 273 -19.87 1.06 0.48
C PHE A 273 -20.49 2.08 -0.48
N LEU A 274 -21.82 2.02 -0.66
CA LEU A 274 -22.53 2.94 -1.55
C LEU A 274 -22.45 4.39 -1.06
N ASP A 275 -22.62 4.65 0.24
CA ASP A 275 -22.50 6.01 0.78
C ASP A 275 -21.09 6.57 0.60
N MET A 276 -20.06 5.72 0.78
CA MET A 276 -18.69 6.14 0.49
C MET A 276 -18.46 6.40 -1.00
N ALA A 277 -19.05 5.58 -1.88
CA ALA A 277 -18.95 5.79 -3.32
C ALA A 277 -19.54 7.15 -3.71
N ILE A 278 -20.71 7.51 -3.20
CA ILE A 278 -21.32 8.82 -3.45
C ILE A 278 -20.41 9.97 -3.00
N GLU A 279 -19.80 9.85 -1.82
CA GLU A 279 -18.88 10.88 -1.33
C GLU A 279 -17.69 11.05 -2.26
N ILE A 280 -17.07 9.94 -2.67
CA ILE A 280 -15.90 9.97 -3.55
C ILE A 280 -16.26 10.48 -4.95
N GLU A 281 -17.40 10.06 -5.51
CA GLU A 281 -17.90 10.54 -6.82
C GLU A 281 -18.17 12.05 -6.83
N GLU A 282 -18.60 12.60 -5.70
CA GLU A 282 -18.77 14.04 -5.53
C GLU A 282 -17.48 14.79 -5.14
N GLY A 283 -16.32 14.13 -5.21
CA GLY A 283 -15.02 14.74 -4.93
C GLY A 283 -14.75 14.95 -3.44
N ARG A 284 -15.48 14.28 -2.56
CA ARG A 284 -15.35 14.44 -1.11
C ARG A 284 -14.62 13.25 -0.49
N PRO A 285 -13.42 13.46 0.07
CA PRO A 285 -12.71 12.41 0.79
C PRO A 285 -13.44 12.06 2.10
N VAL A 286 -13.29 10.82 2.53
CA VAL A 286 -13.90 10.30 3.76
C VAL A 286 -12.82 9.97 4.77
N ALA A 287 -12.87 10.61 5.93
CA ALA A 287 -11.99 10.27 7.05
C ALA A 287 -12.62 9.17 7.89
N ILE A 288 -11.89 8.10 8.14
CA ILE A 288 -12.36 6.97 8.95
C ILE A 288 -11.42 6.68 10.11
N SER A 289 -12.01 6.28 11.23
CA SER A 289 -11.29 5.74 12.36
C SER A 289 -11.21 4.22 12.24
N MET A 290 -10.03 3.70 12.44
CA MET A 290 -9.69 2.28 12.41
C MET A 290 -9.32 1.86 13.82
N ARG A 291 -9.87 0.74 14.29
CA ARG A 291 -9.58 0.17 15.60
C ARG A 291 -8.59 -0.98 15.47
N ASN A 292 -7.52 -0.95 16.23
CA ASN A 292 -6.62 -2.11 16.31
C ASN A 292 -7.40 -3.31 16.88
N ILE A 293 -7.37 -4.44 16.16
CA ILE A 293 -8.13 -5.65 16.52
C ILE A 293 -7.69 -6.28 17.87
N LYS A 294 -6.46 -6.03 18.30
CA LYS A 294 -5.94 -6.45 19.60
C LYS A 294 -6.35 -5.49 20.74
N ASN A 295 -6.88 -4.32 20.40
CA ASN A 295 -7.26 -3.35 21.41
C ASN A 295 -8.60 -3.71 22.04
N THR A 296 -8.56 -4.13 23.28
CA THR A 296 -9.76 -4.46 24.09
C THR A 296 -10.33 -3.24 24.81
N SER A 297 -9.65 -2.07 24.76
CA SER A 297 -10.15 -0.84 25.36
C SER A 297 -11.46 -0.38 24.69
N THR A 298 -12.43 0.00 25.49
CA THR A 298 -13.67 0.63 25.04
C THR A 298 -13.54 2.16 24.98
N GLU A 299 -12.42 2.72 25.44
CA GLU A 299 -12.18 4.15 25.42
C GLU A 299 -11.96 4.63 23.99
N GLU A 300 -12.63 5.73 23.65
CA GLU A 300 -12.48 6.37 22.35
C GLU A 300 -11.05 6.91 22.19
N GLY A 301 -10.45 6.61 21.05
CA GLY A 301 -9.11 7.10 20.68
C GLY A 301 -7.94 6.25 21.19
N VAL A 302 -8.15 5.32 22.11
CA VAL A 302 -7.08 4.46 22.59
C VAL A 302 -6.79 3.35 21.58
N GLY A 303 -5.54 3.30 21.07
CA GLY A 303 -5.12 2.31 20.09
C GLY A 303 -5.84 2.38 18.74
N ASN A 304 -6.50 3.52 18.44
CA ASN A 304 -7.16 3.76 17.17
C ASN A 304 -6.20 4.48 16.20
N HIS A 305 -6.44 4.28 14.93
CA HIS A 305 -5.73 4.95 13.84
C HIS A 305 -6.73 5.66 12.94
N ALA A 306 -6.32 6.71 12.27
CA ALA A 306 -7.15 7.42 11.31
C ALA A 306 -6.52 7.34 9.91
N VAL A 307 -7.35 7.08 8.91
CA VAL A 307 -6.94 7.04 7.50
C VAL A 307 -7.97 7.80 6.64
N VAL A 308 -7.60 8.08 5.40
CA VAL A 308 -8.48 8.72 4.42
C VAL A 308 -8.83 7.71 3.34
N VAL A 309 -10.13 7.48 3.12
CA VAL A 309 -10.61 6.89 1.87
C VAL A 309 -10.62 8.02 0.85
N ARG A 310 -9.84 7.87 -0.19
CA ARG A 310 -9.63 8.87 -1.24
C ARG A 310 -10.09 8.42 -2.60
N GLY A 311 -10.31 7.15 -2.77
CA GLY A 311 -10.70 6.56 -4.04
C GLY A 311 -11.46 5.27 -3.86
N LEU A 312 -12.12 4.87 -4.91
CA LEU A 312 -12.98 3.70 -4.95
C LEU A 312 -13.04 3.15 -6.37
N ASP A 313 -12.84 1.86 -6.52
CA ASP A 313 -13.23 1.10 -7.69
C ASP A 313 -14.55 0.40 -7.38
N SER A 314 -15.66 0.98 -7.82
CA SER A 314 -17.00 0.46 -7.54
C SER A 314 -17.23 -0.92 -8.16
N TYR A 315 -16.55 -1.19 -9.26
CA TYR A 315 -16.68 -2.45 -9.98
C TYR A 315 -16.00 -3.62 -9.27
N ARG A 316 -14.81 -3.37 -8.68
CA ARG A 316 -14.03 -4.39 -7.96
C ARG A 316 -14.23 -4.35 -6.47
N ALA A 317 -15.01 -3.37 -5.98
CA ALA A 317 -15.16 -3.07 -4.57
C ALA A 317 -13.83 -2.82 -3.83
N HIS A 318 -12.84 -2.26 -4.55
CA HIS A 318 -11.56 -1.86 -3.96
C HIS A 318 -11.61 -0.42 -3.48
N PHE A 319 -10.93 -0.16 -2.36
CA PHE A 319 -10.71 1.18 -1.85
C PHE A 319 -9.28 1.62 -2.12
N SER A 320 -9.11 2.89 -2.50
CA SER A 320 -7.84 3.57 -2.43
C SER A 320 -7.80 4.39 -1.14
N ILE A 321 -6.83 4.11 -0.30
CA ILE A 321 -6.67 4.79 0.98
C ILE A 321 -5.34 5.49 1.06
N TRP A 322 -5.30 6.55 1.86
CA TRP A 322 -4.08 7.13 2.36
C TRP A 322 -3.95 6.90 3.87
N ASN A 323 -2.85 6.24 4.22
CA ASN A 323 -2.44 6.04 5.60
C ASN A 323 -1.37 7.11 5.93
N PRO A 324 -1.54 7.93 6.99
CA PRO A 324 -0.59 8.97 7.36
C PRO A 324 0.85 8.49 7.61
N TRP A 325 1.06 7.23 7.83
CA TRP A 325 2.41 6.66 8.01
C TRP A 325 3.23 6.64 6.73
N TYR A 326 2.59 6.79 5.55
CA TYR A 326 3.23 6.60 4.25
C TYR A 326 3.05 7.80 3.34
N ARG A 327 3.99 7.95 2.41
CA ARG A 327 3.89 8.92 1.30
C ARG A 327 3.24 8.34 0.05
N PHE A 328 2.70 7.15 0.12
CA PHE A 328 2.04 6.46 -0.98
C PHE A 328 0.61 6.08 -0.62
N TYR A 329 -0.13 5.68 -1.63
CA TYR A 329 -1.49 5.17 -1.48
C TYR A 329 -1.49 3.65 -1.42
N GLU A 330 -2.52 3.11 -0.80
CA GLU A 330 -2.73 1.67 -0.70
C GLU A 330 -4.06 1.33 -1.36
N SER A 331 -4.06 0.31 -2.24
CA SER A 331 -5.28 -0.25 -2.82
C SER A 331 -5.63 -1.53 -2.04
N ILE A 332 -6.81 -1.55 -1.45
CA ILE A 332 -7.26 -2.62 -0.55
C ILE A 332 -8.68 -3.06 -0.89
N VAL A 333 -9.03 -4.32 -0.58
CA VAL A 333 -10.37 -4.88 -0.83
C VAL A 333 -11.35 -4.62 0.29
N THR A 334 -10.91 -4.37 1.52
CA THR A 334 -11.79 -4.18 2.66
C THR A 334 -11.22 -3.24 3.70
N LEU A 335 -12.10 -2.48 4.35
CA LEU A 335 -11.77 -1.66 5.51
C LEU A 335 -11.98 -2.41 6.83
N ASP A 336 -12.58 -3.60 6.80
CA ASP A 336 -12.93 -4.36 7.99
C ASP A 336 -11.78 -5.27 8.47
N SER A 337 -10.75 -5.43 7.65
CA SER A 337 -9.54 -6.18 7.99
C SER A 337 -8.33 -5.59 7.26
N TYR A 338 -7.84 -4.48 7.77
CA TYR A 338 -6.72 -3.75 7.17
C TYR A 338 -5.46 -3.93 8.02
N THR A 339 -4.38 -4.35 7.39
CA THR A 339 -3.05 -4.36 7.98
C THR A 339 -2.13 -3.51 7.11
N PRO A 340 -1.55 -2.42 7.62
CA PRO A 340 -0.73 -1.50 6.83
C PRO A 340 0.35 -2.18 6.00
N ALA A 341 0.70 -1.62 4.84
CA ALA A 341 1.58 -2.26 3.85
C ALA A 341 2.98 -2.59 4.39
N ILE A 342 3.45 -1.83 5.37
CA ILE A 342 4.73 -2.04 6.04
C ILE A 342 4.47 -2.44 7.49
N SER A 343 3.93 -3.63 7.71
CA SER A 343 3.81 -4.19 9.06
C SER A 343 4.26 -5.63 9.03
N SER A 344 5.20 -5.98 9.88
CA SER A 344 5.72 -7.35 9.97
C SER A 344 4.92 -8.21 10.93
N THR A 345 4.16 -7.58 11.81
CA THR A 345 3.43 -8.26 12.85
C THR A 345 1.94 -7.99 12.70
N ARG A 346 1.11 -8.95 13.15
CA ARG A 346 -0.35 -8.76 13.23
C ARG A 346 -0.75 -7.74 14.31
N GLU A 347 0.20 -7.11 14.97
CA GLU A 347 -0.06 -6.19 16.07
C GLU A 347 -0.78 -4.93 15.61
N TYR A 348 -0.56 -4.52 14.35
CA TYR A 348 -1.19 -3.37 13.73
C TYR A 348 -2.27 -3.74 12.71
N SER A 349 -2.99 -4.83 12.92
CA SER A 349 -4.19 -5.10 12.15
C SER A 349 -5.35 -4.27 12.69
N TYR A 350 -6.08 -3.65 11.78
CA TYR A 350 -7.17 -2.74 12.10
C TYR A 350 -8.48 -3.22 11.50
N SER A 351 -9.56 -2.93 12.19
CA SER A 351 -10.90 -2.99 11.64
C SER A 351 -11.54 -1.61 11.72
N ARG A 352 -12.49 -1.34 10.85
CA ARG A 352 -13.27 -0.12 10.89
C ARG A 352 -14.04 -0.02 12.21
N ASP A 353 -13.88 1.06 12.96
CA ASP A 353 -14.55 1.26 14.26
C ASP A 353 -15.90 1.95 14.17
N GLY A 354 -16.33 2.30 12.96
CA GLY A 354 -17.59 2.94 12.67
C GLY A 354 -17.54 4.48 12.64
N ARG A 355 -16.57 5.11 13.26
CA ARG A 355 -16.50 6.58 13.30
C ARG A 355 -15.97 7.14 11.99
N THR A 356 -16.74 8.06 11.42
CA THR A 356 -16.50 8.59 10.07
C THR A 356 -16.80 10.09 10.04
N VAL A 357 -15.96 10.87 9.35
CA VAL A 357 -16.26 12.24 8.95
C VAL A 357 -16.34 12.29 7.43
N TYR A 358 -17.45 12.80 6.93
CA TYR A 358 -17.81 12.78 5.50
C TYR A 358 -18.63 14.02 5.13
N GLY A 359 -19.06 14.14 3.86
CA GLY A 359 -19.80 15.31 3.38
C GLY A 359 -18.96 16.59 3.42
N ILE A 360 -17.61 16.44 3.34
CA ILE A 360 -16.66 17.53 3.55
C ILE A 360 -16.57 18.35 2.27
N LYS A 361 -16.92 19.63 2.36
CA LYS A 361 -16.82 20.56 1.24
C LYS A 361 -16.56 21.99 1.69
N ASN A 362 -15.92 22.75 0.83
CA ASN A 362 -15.76 24.19 0.98
C ASN A 362 -17.09 24.88 0.66
N LEU A 363 -17.43 25.91 1.44
CA LEU A 363 -18.61 26.75 1.27
C LEU A 363 -18.29 28.13 0.69
N ALA A 364 -16.99 28.38 0.37
CA ALA A 364 -16.54 29.65 -0.20
C ALA A 364 -16.78 29.74 -1.69
#